data_28fedb8947c96b7a5e75ca73f8c3d45d
#
_entry.id   28fedb8947c96b7a5e75ca73f8c3d45d
#
_cell.length_a   1.000
_cell.length_b   1.000
_cell.length_c   1.000
_cell.angle_alpha   90.00
_cell.angle_beta   90.00
_cell.angle_gamma   90.00
#
_symmetry.space_group_name_H-M   'P 1'
#
loop_
_entity.id
_entity.type
_entity.pdbx_description
1 polymer ?
#
loop_
_entity_poly.entity_id
_entity_poly.type
_entity_poly.pdbx_seq_one_letter_code
_entity_poly.pdbx_strand_id
1 'polypeptide(L)'
;MWVRSAALSLLVSAGFGGAASACQPSLVVAPGDTLFSIAEEQLGDLSRWSLIFYNNPDIQGGSLLDLPAGTVLSIPCPNTAPEAPIVATPEPTVTPDPKPLQTTTEAEIKLVTASNYAPFTDLDWPGQGMLTELVNAAFEATPNPLTYSIEWENDWSKHLFPMLDSKEFDMGFPWFKPDCNGNPGHERCANFHFSDPLVDLVILLFTRSDDPITFETDSDLHGKTLCRPAGYFTHDLDRADRRWISQGLITLKQPASPDDCFRMLVNEEVDAVALNEFLGVQKMFELDLTDRVAPLSRPVSIEGLHVLISKKHWRGTAHLYRFNAGLAKLKQTDRYNEIVSRHLALFWDQIKS
;
A
#
# COMPACT_ATOMS: atom_id res chain seq x y z
N MET A 1 44.18 -20.20 69.23
CA MET A 1 42.89 -20.60 68.73
C MET A 1 42.30 -19.40 68.03
N TRP A 2 42.43 -19.36 66.72
CA TRP A 2 41.86 -18.27 65.87
C TRP A 2 40.83 -18.87 64.91
N VAL A 3 39.56 -18.47 65.08
CA VAL A 3 38.47 -18.88 64.21
C VAL A 3 38.39 -17.87 63.06
N ARG A 4 38.55 -18.33 61.82
CA ARG A 4 38.37 -17.53 60.66
C ARG A 4 36.92 -17.71 60.16
N SER A 5 36.12 -16.62 60.16
CA SER A 5 34.81 -16.54 59.53
C SER A 5 35.01 -16.28 58.06
N ALA A 6 34.47 -17.17 57.22
CA ALA A 6 34.39 -16.98 55.81
C ALA A 6 33.04 -16.27 55.45
N ALA A 7 33.15 -15.08 54.90
CA ALA A 7 31.98 -14.37 54.33
C ALA A 7 31.70 -14.86 52.92
N LEU A 8 30.51 -15.43 52.72
CA LEU A 8 29.99 -15.89 51.44
C LEU A 8 29.29 -14.72 50.73
N SER A 9 29.92 -14.15 49.67
CA SER A 9 29.33 -13.10 48.86
C SER A 9 28.40 -13.72 47.82
N LEU A 10 27.08 -13.51 47.97
CA LEU A 10 26.09 -13.81 46.92
C LEU A 10 26.17 -12.72 45.87
N LEU A 11 26.59 -13.10 44.65
CA LEU A 11 26.46 -12.30 43.47
C LEU A 11 25.01 -12.44 42.95
N VAL A 12 24.20 -11.41 43.15
CA VAL A 12 22.89 -11.29 42.50
C VAL A 12 23.10 -10.79 41.06
N SER A 13 22.97 -11.71 40.11
CA SER A 13 22.92 -11.36 38.67
C SER A 13 21.57 -10.72 38.39
N ALA A 14 21.53 -9.39 38.26
CA ALA A 14 20.39 -8.69 37.74
C ALA A 14 20.28 -8.98 36.21
N GLY A 15 19.41 -9.93 35.83
CA GLY A 15 19.02 -10.11 34.47
C GLY A 15 18.20 -8.91 34.01
N PHE A 16 18.73 -8.11 33.09
CA PHE A 16 17.95 -7.14 32.34
C PHE A 16 17.06 -7.93 31.35
N GLY A 17 15.91 -8.34 31.81
CA GLY A 17 14.81 -8.73 30.91
C GLY A 17 14.28 -7.44 30.31
N GLY A 18 14.59 -7.18 29.04
CA GLY A 18 13.92 -6.14 28.26
C GLY A 18 12.42 -6.48 28.23
N ALA A 19 11.61 -5.72 28.96
CA ALA A 19 10.16 -5.79 28.79
C ALA A 19 9.87 -5.33 27.36
N ALA A 20 9.29 -6.19 26.53
CA ALA A 20 8.69 -5.77 25.27
C ALA A 20 7.69 -4.65 25.59
N SER A 21 7.90 -3.48 25.02
CA SER A 21 7.00 -2.34 25.21
C SER A 21 5.62 -2.75 24.69
N ALA A 22 4.59 -2.60 25.53
CA ALA A 22 3.23 -2.88 25.07
C ALA A 22 2.86 -1.86 23.99
N CYS A 23 2.33 -2.33 22.86
CA CYS A 23 1.90 -1.45 21.77
C CYS A 23 0.91 -0.39 22.29
N GLN A 24 1.15 0.88 21.92
CA GLN A 24 0.33 2.01 22.31
C GLN A 24 -0.58 2.40 21.14
N PRO A 25 -1.92 2.36 21.29
CA PRO A 25 -2.86 2.70 20.20
C PRO A 25 -2.74 4.14 19.67
N SER A 26 -2.15 5.03 20.45
CA SER A 26 -1.85 6.42 20.07
C SER A 26 -0.44 6.78 20.53
N LEU A 27 0.37 7.28 19.61
CA LEU A 27 1.77 7.64 19.84
C LEU A 27 2.01 9.08 19.41
N VAL A 28 2.75 9.84 20.21
CA VAL A 28 3.24 11.16 19.81
C VAL A 28 4.66 11.01 19.27
N VAL A 29 4.86 11.41 18.01
CA VAL A 29 6.16 11.34 17.33
C VAL A 29 7.21 12.13 18.09
N ALA A 30 8.34 11.51 18.46
CA ALA A 30 9.49 12.17 19.05
C ALA A 30 10.47 12.67 17.96
N PRO A 31 11.34 13.62 18.27
CA PRO A 31 12.37 14.05 17.32
C PRO A 31 13.27 12.89 16.89
N GLY A 32 13.38 12.65 15.59
CA GLY A 32 14.18 11.57 15.02
C GLY A 32 13.43 10.26 14.78
N ASP A 33 12.15 10.18 15.18
CA ASP A 33 11.30 9.04 14.82
C ASP A 33 11.02 8.99 13.33
N THR A 34 10.95 7.75 12.83
CA THR A 34 10.48 7.41 11.49
C THR A 34 9.33 6.42 11.61
N LEU A 35 8.51 6.28 10.57
CA LEU A 35 7.49 5.23 10.56
C LEU A 35 8.08 3.83 10.75
N PHE A 36 9.30 3.62 10.26
CA PHE A 36 10.02 2.35 10.40
C PHE A 36 10.43 2.08 11.85
N SER A 37 11.04 3.06 12.54
CA SER A 37 11.43 2.90 13.95
C SER A 37 10.21 2.70 14.85
N ILE A 38 9.12 3.42 14.57
CA ILE A 38 7.87 3.28 15.32
C ILE A 38 7.23 1.92 15.08
N ALA A 39 7.25 1.42 13.84
CA ALA A 39 6.71 0.08 13.52
C ALA A 39 7.49 -1.02 14.22
N GLU A 40 8.83 -0.93 14.25
CA GLU A 40 9.67 -1.88 14.95
C GLU A 40 9.38 -1.85 16.47
N GLU A 41 9.28 -0.67 17.06
CA GLU A 41 9.04 -0.52 18.51
C GLU A 41 7.63 -0.95 18.91
N GLN A 42 6.61 -0.54 18.15
CA GLN A 42 5.20 -0.71 18.54
C GLN A 42 4.58 -2.00 18.01
N LEU A 43 4.99 -2.47 16.82
CA LEU A 43 4.43 -3.64 16.14
C LEU A 43 5.40 -4.83 16.11
N GLY A 44 6.65 -4.63 16.60
CA GLY A 44 7.69 -5.66 16.63
C GLY A 44 8.23 -6.05 15.26
N ASP A 45 7.98 -5.23 14.23
CA ASP A 45 8.35 -5.55 12.86
C ASP A 45 8.39 -4.27 12.00
N LEU A 46 9.59 -3.91 11.60
CA LEU A 46 9.87 -2.75 10.77
C LEU A 46 9.05 -2.75 9.46
N SER A 47 8.80 -3.92 8.86
CA SER A 47 8.04 -4.03 7.61
C SER A 47 6.56 -3.65 7.76
N ARG A 48 6.05 -3.55 8.99
CA ARG A 48 4.67 -3.14 9.29
C ARG A 48 4.46 -1.62 9.35
N TRP A 49 5.46 -0.82 8.97
CA TRP A 49 5.33 0.65 8.92
C TRP A 49 4.15 1.12 8.07
N SER A 50 3.82 0.38 7.02
CA SER A 50 2.69 0.68 6.15
C SER A 50 1.34 0.62 6.88
N LEU A 51 1.18 -0.24 7.87
CA LEU A 51 -0.02 -0.25 8.73
C LEU A 51 -0.20 1.10 9.44
N ILE A 52 0.89 1.69 9.94
CA ILE A 52 0.84 3.00 10.58
C ILE A 52 0.54 4.08 9.55
N PHE A 53 1.22 4.07 8.40
CA PHE A 53 1.05 5.05 7.34
C PHE A 53 -0.41 5.13 6.85
N TYR A 54 -1.00 3.98 6.53
CA TYR A 54 -2.36 3.93 5.99
C TYR A 54 -3.45 4.20 7.02
N ASN A 55 -3.16 4.00 8.32
CA ASN A 55 -4.07 4.39 9.40
C ASN A 55 -4.00 5.89 9.76
N ASN A 56 -3.09 6.64 9.17
CA ASN A 56 -2.88 8.05 9.45
C ASN A 56 -2.94 8.88 8.16
N PRO A 57 -4.11 9.12 7.57
CA PRO A 57 -4.25 9.82 6.29
C PRO A 57 -3.66 11.24 6.32
N ASP A 58 -3.58 11.87 7.48
CA ASP A 58 -3.05 13.22 7.62
C ASP A 58 -1.54 13.32 7.37
N ILE A 59 -0.81 12.20 7.46
CA ILE A 59 0.62 12.16 7.13
C ILE A 59 0.88 11.71 5.70
N GLN A 60 -0.14 11.28 4.97
CA GLN A 60 -0.01 10.86 3.57
C GLN A 60 0.33 12.10 2.71
N GLY A 61 1.36 11.98 1.90
CA GLY A 61 1.93 13.12 1.15
C GLY A 61 3.13 13.78 1.82
N GLY A 62 3.48 13.40 3.06
CA GLY A 62 4.70 13.80 3.77
C GLY A 62 5.86 12.83 3.58
N SER A 63 6.96 13.07 4.27
CA SER A 63 8.11 12.17 4.30
C SER A 63 7.87 11.02 5.28
N LEU A 64 8.20 9.80 4.88
CA LEU A 64 8.16 8.62 5.76
C LEU A 64 9.30 8.61 6.79
N LEU A 65 10.36 9.37 6.50
CA LEU A 65 11.59 9.44 7.29
C LEU A 65 11.67 10.68 8.19
N ASP A 66 10.87 11.70 7.87
CA ASP A 66 10.90 12.99 8.56
C ASP A 66 9.48 13.33 9.01
N LEU A 67 9.08 12.67 10.08
CA LEU A 67 7.79 12.94 10.72
C LEU A 67 7.94 14.16 11.63
N PRO A 68 7.07 15.18 11.51
CA PRO A 68 7.12 16.32 12.42
C PRO A 68 6.96 15.86 13.87
N ALA A 69 7.90 16.22 14.72
CA ALA A 69 7.80 15.94 16.15
C ALA A 69 6.52 16.56 16.72
N GLY A 70 5.83 15.81 17.57
CA GLY A 70 4.52 16.21 18.11
C GLY A 70 3.33 15.74 17.28
N THR A 71 3.54 15.15 16.09
CA THR A 71 2.46 14.49 15.34
C THR A 71 1.89 13.34 16.17
N VAL A 72 0.57 13.25 16.25
CA VAL A 72 -0.11 12.15 16.94
C VAL A 72 -0.46 11.09 15.88
N LEU A 73 0.04 9.87 16.07
CA LEU A 73 -0.21 8.73 15.20
C LEU A 73 -1.16 7.75 15.85
N SER A 74 -2.10 7.23 15.07
CA SER A 74 -2.89 6.05 15.41
C SER A 74 -2.11 4.79 15.05
N ILE A 75 -1.83 3.93 16.03
CA ILE A 75 -1.11 2.69 15.82
C ILE A 75 -2.09 1.52 15.87
N PRO A 76 -2.20 0.70 14.82
CA PRO A 76 -3.08 -0.46 14.81
C PRO A 76 -2.46 -1.61 15.62
N CYS A 77 -2.56 -1.51 16.94
CA CYS A 77 -2.05 -2.53 17.84
C CYS A 77 -2.79 -3.84 17.67
N PRO A 78 -2.07 -5.00 17.61
CA PRO A 78 -2.73 -6.30 17.68
C PRO A 78 -3.55 -6.36 18.97
N ASN A 79 -4.80 -6.80 18.89
CA ASN A 79 -5.65 -6.97 20.06
C ASN A 79 -5.03 -8.02 20.99
N THR A 80 -4.24 -7.58 21.95
CA THR A 80 -3.86 -8.37 23.12
C THR A 80 -4.97 -8.25 24.17
N ALA A 81 -6.19 -8.69 23.82
CA ALA A 81 -7.14 -8.98 24.87
C ALA A 81 -6.62 -10.22 25.62
N PRO A 82 -6.48 -10.19 26.96
CA PRO A 82 -6.22 -11.40 27.70
C PRO A 82 -7.37 -12.36 27.41
N GLU A 83 -7.04 -13.56 26.99
CA GLU A 83 -7.97 -14.66 26.76
C GLU A 83 -8.73 -14.91 28.09
N ALA A 84 -9.90 -14.30 28.21
CA ALA A 84 -10.82 -14.62 29.29
C ALA A 84 -11.29 -16.06 29.07
N PRO A 85 -11.44 -16.88 30.13
CA PRO A 85 -11.84 -18.27 29.99
C PRO A 85 -13.12 -18.34 29.19
N ILE A 86 -13.10 -19.17 28.14
CA ILE A 86 -14.20 -19.39 27.20
C ILE A 86 -15.39 -19.95 28.00
N VAL A 87 -16.26 -19.07 28.44
CA VAL A 87 -17.64 -19.45 28.72
C VAL A 87 -18.32 -19.55 27.37
N ALA A 88 -18.70 -20.76 26.98
CA ALA A 88 -19.40 -21.00 25.72
C ALA A 88 -20.70 -20.18 25.70
N THR A 89 -20.59 -18.99 25.13
CA THR A 89 -21.74 -18.20 24.73
C THR A 89 -22.25 -18.76 23.41
N PRO A 90 -23.58 -18.95 23.22
CA PRO A 90 -24.10 -19.46 21.97
C PRO A 90 -23.59 -18.60 20.82
N GLU A 91 -23.07 -19.27 19.81
CA GLU A 91 -22.56 -18.77 18.55
C GLU A 91 -23.44 -17.60 18.06
N PRO A 92 -22.92 -16.36 17.91
CA PRO A 92 -23.70 -15.31 17.30
C PRO A 92 -24.04 -15.80 15.91
N THR A 93 -25.31 -15.91 15.63
CA THR A 93 -25.83 -16.14 14.27
C THR A 93 -25.16 -15.12 13.40
N VAL A 94 -24.20 -15.55 12.57
CA VAL A 94 -23.56 -14.72 11.56
C VAL A 94 -24.69 -14.21 10.70
N THR A 95 -25.07 -12.96 10.91
CA THR A 95 -25.92 -12.27 9.95
C THR A 95 -25.09 -12.25 8.68
N PRO A 96 -25.56 -12.87 7.57
CA PRO A 96 -24.78 -12.85 6.33
C PRO A 96 -24.47 -11.40 6.03
N ASP A 97 -23.19 -11.11 5.73
CA ASP A 97 -22.78 -9.83 5.16
C ASP A 97 -23.85 -9.42 4.14
N PRO A 98 -24.32 -8.17 4.13
CA PRO A 98 -25.32 -7.73 3.19
C PRO A 98 -24.77 -8.01 1.80
N LYS A 99 -25.27 -9.10 1.21
CA LYS A 99 -25.02 -9.44 -0.18
C LYS A 99 -25.24 -8.16 -0.99
N PRO A 100 -24.29 -7.72 -1.80
CA PRO A 100 -24.48 -6.54 -2.63
C PRO A 100 -25.86 -6.63 -3.28
N LEU A 101 -26.62 -5.59 -3.22
CA LEU A 101 -28.01 -5.56 -3.69
C LEU A 101 -27.99 -5.74 -5.22
N GLN A 102 -27.87 -6.97 -5.67
CA GLN A 102 -28.06 -7.34 -7.06
C GLN A 102 -29.57 -7.31 -7.34
N THR A 103 -30.07 -6.11 -7.54
CA THR A 103 -31.37 -5.95 -8.15
C THR A 103 -31.23 -6.29 -9.63
N THR A 104 -32.16 -7.08 -10.16
CA THR A 104 -32.28 -7.47 -11.58
C THR A 104 -32.60 -6.29 -12.51
N THR A 105 -32.42 -5.07 -12.04
CA THR A 105 -32.48 -3.84 -12.82
C THR A 105 -31.08 -3.58 -13.38
N GLU A 106 -30.96 -3.26 -14.65
CA GLU A 106 -29.70 -2.89 -15.28
C GLU A 106 -29.00 -1.81 -14.44
N ALA A 107 -27.75 -2.04 -14.05
CA ALA A 107 -27.01 -1.11 -13.21
C ALA A 107 -26.85 0.24 -13.92
N GLU A 108 -27.04 1.33 -13.17
CA GLU A 108 -26.89 2.70 -13.69
C GLU A 108 -25.42 3.07 -13.93
N ILE A 109 -24.49 2.37 -13.26
CA ILE A 109 -23.04 2.54 -13.41
C ILE A 109 -22.41 1.15 -13.48
N LYS A 110 -21.63 0.90 -14.52
CA LYS A 110 -20.84 -0.32 -14.71
C LYS A 110 -19.37 -0.04 -14.47
N LEU A 111 -18.77 -0.77 -13.52
CA LEU A 111 -17.34 -0.68 -13.25
C LEU A 111 -16.61 -1.94 -13.75
N VAL A 112 -15.36 -1.78 -14.17
CA VAL A 112 -14.47 -2.88 -14.50
C VAL A 112 -13.23 -2.87 -13.61
N THR A 113 -12.83 -4.07 -13.17
CA THR A 113 -11.59 -4.34 -12.46
C THR A 113 -11.03 -5.70 -12.87
N ALA A 114 -9.90 -6.11 -12.29
CA ALA A 114 -9.32 -7.44 -12.50
C ALA A 114 -8.92 -8.08 -11.18
N SER A 115 -8.78 -9.40 -11.19
CA SER A 115 -8.30 -10.24 -10.09
C SER A 115 -6.76 -10.34 -10.09
N ASN A 116 -6.22 -11.12 -9.15
CA ASN A 116 -4.79 -11.39 -9.00
C ASN A 116 -3.93 -10.14 -8.67
N TYR A 117 -4.51 -9.20 -7.95
CA TYR A 117 -3.80 -8.01 -7.46
C TYR A 117 -4.10 -7.80 -5.97
N ALA A 118 -3.93 -8.87 -5.17
CA ALA A 118 -4.05 -8.81 -3.71
C ALA A 118 -2.99 -7.87 -3.10
N PRO A 119 -3.30 -7.17 -2.01
CA PRO A 119 -4.57 -7.12 -1.29
C PRO A 119 -5.61 -6.16 -1.91
N PHE A 120 -5.35 -5.59 -3.10
CA PHE A 120 -6.11 -4.49 -3.69
C PHE A 120 -7.40 -4.94 -4.37
N THR A 121 -7.29 -5.79 -5.41
CA THR A 121 -8.43 -6.35 -6.15
C THR A 121 -8.16 -7.81 -6.46
N ASP A 122 -8.98 -8.69 -5.90
CA ASP A 122 -8.85 -10.13 -6.11
C ASP A 122 -10.14 -10.85 -5.71
N LEU A 123 -10.71 -11.64 -6.63
CA LEU A 123 -11.97 -12.37 -6.39
C LEU A 123 -11.90 -13.32 -5.20
N ASP A 124 -10.74 -13.91 -4.98
CA ASP A 124 -10.52 -14.90 -3.92
C ASP A 124 -10.10 -14.25 -2.58
N TRP A 125 -9.84 -12.94 -2.60
CA TRP A 125 -9.50 -12.19 -1.39
C TRP A 125 -10.77 -11.79 -0.61
N PRO A 126 -10.74 -11.75 0.74
CA PRO A 126 -11.85 -11.25 1.53
C PRO A 126 -12.35 -9.88 1.04
N GLY A 127 -13.66 -9.71 0.94
CA GLY A 127 -14.27 -8.49 0.38
C GLY A 127 -13.92 -8.19 -1.08
N GLN A 128 -13.36 -9.19 -1.78
CA GLN A 128 -12.84 -9.08 -3.15
C GLN A 128 -11.70 -8.06 -3.30
N GLY A 129 -10.97 -7.81 -2.20
CA GLY A 129 -9.85 -6.89 -2.12
C GLY A 129 -10.19 -5.54 -1.51
N MET A 130 -9.17 -4.92 -0.94
CA MET A 130 -9.26 -3.64 -0.23
C MET A 130 -9.90 -2.54 -1.07
N LEU A 131 -9.49 -2.39 -2.32
CA LEU A 131 -10.00 -1.31 -3.16
C LEU A 131 -11.41 -1.58 -3.66
N THR A 132 -11.77 -2.83 -3.89
CA THR A 132 -13.15 -3.22 -4.21
C THR A 132 -14.08 -2.85 -3.06
N GLU A 133 -13.66 -3.14 -1.83
CA GLU A 133 -14.44 -2.80 -0.65
C GLU A 133 -14.52 -1.29 -0.39
N LEU A 134 -13.41 -0.54 -0.61
CA LEU A 134 -13.42 0.92 -0.54
C LEU A 134 -14.33 1.55 -1.60
N VAL A 135 -14.33 1.02 -2.84
CA VAL A 135 -15.23 1.47 -3.91
C VAL A 135 -16.69 1.24 -3.52
N ASN A 136 -17.03 0.04 -3.01
CA ASN A 136 -18.36 -0.26 -2.53
C ASN A 136 -18.78 0.70 -1.40
N ALA A 137 -17.95 0.88 -0.40
CA ALA A 137 -18.22 1.78 0.73
C ALA A 137 -18.34 3.26 0.30
N ALA A 138 -17.57 3.69 -0.71
CA ALA A 138 -17.67 5.03 -1.27
C ALA A 138 -19.02 5.23 -1.98
N PHE A 139 -19.48 4.26 -2.79
CA PHE A 139 -20.80 4.34 -3.43
C PHE A 139 -21.94 4.36 -2.39
N GLU A 140 -21.87 3.55 -1.34
CA GLU A 140 -22.84 3.55 -0.24
C GLU A 140 -22.89 4.88 0.51
N ALA A 141 -21.74 5.56 0.64
CA ALA A 141 -21.65 6.86 1.33
C ALA A 141 -22.12 8.04 0.47
N THR A 142 -22.38 7.84 -0.84
CA THR A 142 -22.82 8.94 -1.71
C THR A 142 -24.22 9.43 -1.33
N PRO A 143 -24.49 10.74 -1.45
CA PRO A 143 -25.86 11.24 -1.43
C PRO A 143 -26.62 10.71 -2.66
N ASN A 144 -27.80 10.12 -2.45
CA ASN A 144 -28.60 9.49 -3.51
C ASN A 144 -27.80 8.46 -4.32
N PRO A 145 -27.49 7.30 -3.73
CA PRO A 145 -26.68 6.27 -4.38
C PRO A 145 -27.36 5.77 -5.65
N LEU A 146 -26.57 5.60 -6.70
CA LEU A 146 -26.98 4.93 -7.93
C LEU A 146 -26.71 3.44 -7.79
N THR A 147 -27.48 2.63 -8.51
CA THR A 147 -27.17 1.21 -8.65
C THR A 147 -25.92 1.04 -9.50
N TYR A 148 -25.06 0.11 -9.11
CA TYR A 148 -23.84 -0.16 -9.85
C TYR A 148 -23.54 -1.66 -9.88
N SER A 149 -22.71 -2.06 -10.86
CA SER A 149 -22.11 -3.40 -10.93
C SER A 149 -20.59 -3.28 -11.06
N ILE A 150 -19.89 -4.30 -10.56
CA ILE A 150 -18.45 -4.45 -10.77
C ILE A 150 -18.24 -5.74 -11.55
N GLU A 151 -17.63 -5.64 -12.71
CA GLU A 151 -17.30 -6.76 -13.56
C GLU A 151 -15.78 -7.00 -13.58
N TRP A 152 -15.40 -8.26 -13.80
CA TRP A 152 -14.03 -8.70 -13.71
C TRP A 152 -13.51 -9.13 -15.07
N GLU A 153 -12.58 -8.34 -15.63
CA GLU A 153 -11.82 -8.68 -16.84
C GLU A 153 -10.33 -8.73 -16.46
N ASN A 154 -9.72 -9.90 -16.50
CA ASN A 154 -8.35 -10.08 -16.05
C ASN A 154 -7.28 -9.58 -17.02
N ASP A 155 -7.66 -9.25 -18.24
CA ASP A 155 -6.78 -8.62 -19.20
C ASP A 155 -6.78 -7.08 -19.01
N TRP A 156 -5.90 -6.58 -18.16
CA TRP A 156 -5.75 -5.16 -17.89
C TRP A 156 -5.56 -4.29 -19.13
N SER A 157 -5.01 -4.85 -20.22
CA SER A 157 -4.77 -4.09 -21.46
C SER A 157 -6.06 -3.64 -22.14
N LYS A 158 -7.18 -4.31 -21.86
CA LYS A 158 -8.49 -3.99 -22.43
C LYS A 158 -9.23 -2.89 -21.66
N HIS A 159 -8.94 -2.70 -20.37
CA HIS A 159 -9.74 -1.83 -19.50
C HIS A 159 -9.83 -0.40 -19.99
N LEU A 160 -8.68 0.22 -20.29
CA LEU A 160 -8.64 1.60 -20.75
C LEU A 160 -9.10 1.69 -22.21
N PHE A 161 -8.55 0.83 -23.05
CA PHE A 161 -8.84 0.73 -24.46
C PHE A 161 -9.05 -0.74 -24.85
N PRO A 162 -10.24 -1.18 -25.35
CA PRO A 162 -11.36 -0.31 -25.74
C PRO A 162 -12.40 -0.03 -24.66
N MET A 163 -12.46 -0.76 -23.54
CA MET A 163 -13.64 -0.85 -22.67
C MET A 163 -14.10 0.51 -22.12
N LEU A 164 -13.25 1.26 -21.44
CA LEU A 164 -13.62 2.59 -20.95
C LEU A 164 -13.72 3.63 -22.06
N ASP A 165 -12.84 3.56 -23.06
CA ASP A 165 -12.87 4.53 -24.17
C ASP A 165 -14.14 4.40 -25.02
N SER A 166 -14.63 3.18 -25.24
CA SER A 166 -15.89 2.91 -25.96
C SER A 166 -17.14 3.11 -25.09
N LYS A 167 -16.98 3.27 -23.77
CA LYS A 167 -18.07 3.37 -22.78
C LYS A 167 -18.86 2.06 -22.64
N GLU A 168 -18.22 0.93 -22.87
CA GLU A 168 -18.74 -0.40 -22.51
C GLU A 168 -18.89 -0.49 -20.98
N PHE A 169 -17.91 0.10 -20.27
CA PHE A 169 -17.96 0.39 -18.84
C PHE A 169 -17.87 1.90 -18.60
N ASP A 170 -18.52 2.35 -17.52
CA ASP A 170 -18.51 3.75 -17.15
C ASP A 170 -17.21 4.10 -16.43
N MET A 171 -16.77 3.23 -15.51
CA MET A 171 -15.60 3.43 -14.65
C MET A 171 -14.70 2.19 -14.60
N GLY A 172 -13.43 2.38 -14.23
CA GLY A 172 -12.48 1.29 -14.00
C GLY A 172 -11.51 1.62 -12.88
N PHE A 173 -11.08 0.60 -12.14
CA PHE A 173 -10.12 0.74 -11.04
C PHE A 173 -9.29 -0.54 -10.85
N PRO A 174 -8.16 -0.50 -10.11
CA PRO A 174 -7.41 0.70 -9.73
C PRO A 174 -6.39 1.10 -10.80
N TRP A 175 -6.14 2.39 -10.93
CA TRP A 175 -5.19 2.90 -11.91
C TRP A 175 -4.31 4.02 -11.33
N PHE A 176 -3.02 3.97 -11.60
CA PHE A 176 -2.11 5.08 -11.30
C PHE A 176 -2.37 6.26 -12.22
N LYS A 177 -2.32 7.47 -11.65
CA LYS A 177 -2.43 8.73 -12.38
C LYS A 177 -1.04 9.21 -12.77
N PRO A 178 -0.74 9.39 -14.08
CA PRO A 178 0.51 10.00 -14.51
C PRO A 178 0.60 11.46 -14.09
N ASP A 179 1.79 12.06 -14.24
CA ASP A 179 1.95 13.52 -14.07
C ASP A 179 1.23 14.27 -15.20
N CYS A 180 -0.09 14.45 -15.04
CA CYS A 180 -0.92 15.13 -16.03
C CYS A 180 -0.66 16.64 -16.11
N ASN A 181 0.02 17.22 -15.13
CA ASN A 181 0.42 18.63 -15.17
C ASN A 181 1.70 18.82 -16.00
N GLY A 182 2.68 17.95 -15.80
CA GLY A 182 3.93 17.98 -16.56
C GLY A 182 3.80 17.38 -17.97
N ASN A 183 2.92 16.41 -18.17
CA ASN A 183 2.67 15.78 -19.46
C ASN A 183 1.16 15.57 -19.73
N PRO A 184 0.43 16.65 -20.05
CA PRO A 184 -1.01 16.56 -20.35
C PRO A 184 -1.33 15.73 -21.59
N GLY A 185 -0.36 15.52 -22.49
CA GLY A 185 -0.47 14.69 -23.69
C GLY A 185 -0.33 13.19 -23.42
N HIS A 186 0.04 12.78 -22.21
CA HIS A 186 0.06 11.36 -21.87
C HIS A 186 -1.30 10.74 -22.12
N GLU A 187 -1.35 9.55 -22.75
CA GLU A 187 -2.57 8.89 -23.22
C GLU A 187 -3.66 8.83 -22.15
N ARG A 188 -3.30 8.43 -20.90
CA ARG A 188 -4.25 8.39 -19.79
C ARG A 188 -4.76 9.80 -19.42
N CYS A 189 -3.89 10.80 -19.40
CA CYS A 189 -4.26 12.16 -19.07
C CYS A 189 -5.15 12.80 -20.14
N ALA A 190 -4.88 12.52 -21.42
CA ALA A 190 -5.67 13.03 -22.54
C ALA A 190 -7.08 12.47 -22.57
N ASN A 191 -7.26 11.17 -22.24
CA ASN A 191 -8.51 10.46 -22.48
C ASN A 191 -9.35 10.19 -21.23
N PHE A 192 -8.80 10.29 -20.00
CA PHE A 192 -9.51 9.93 -18.78
C PHE A 192 -9.51 11.04 -17.73
N HIS A 193 -10.60 11.09 -16.97
CA HIS A 193 -10.66 11.76 -15.67
C HIS A 193 -10.31 10.76 -14.57
N PHE A 194 -9.69 11.25 -13.50
CA PHE A 194 -9.28 10.48 -12.34
C PHE A 194 -10.05 10.93 -11.10
N SER A 195 -10.48 9.99 -10.28
CA SER A 195 -11.03 10.29 -8.95
C SER A 195 -9.96 10.88 -8.04
N ASP A 196 -10.34 11.30 -6.85
CA ASP A 196 -9.42 11.38 -5.74
C ASP A 196 -8.82 9.99 -5.48
N PRO A 197 -7.60 9.87 -4.93
CA PRO A 197 -6.98 8.57 -4.68
C PRO A 197 -7.80 7.74 -3.68
N LEU A 198 -8.00 6.46 -3.99
CA LEU A 198 -8.54 5.48 -3.06
C LEU A 198 -7.57 5.26 -1.90
N VAL A 199 -6.33 4.95 -2.25
CA VAL A 199 -5.15 4.84 -1.38
C VAL A 199 -3.93 5.33 -2.13
N ASP A 200 -2.91 5.72 -1.41
CA ASP A 200 -1.59 6.05 -1.96
C ASP A 200 -0.63 4.88 -1.72
N LEU A 201 0.10 4.46 -2.75
CA LEU A 201 1.12 3.42 -2.65
C LEU A 201 2.51 4.03 -2.62
N VAL A 202 3.34 3.48 -1.78
CA VAL A 202 4.74 3.86 -1.68
C VAL A 202 5.57 3.03 -2.64
N ILE A 203 6.34 3.70 -3.49
CA ILE A 203 7.28 3.07 -4.41
C ILE A 203 8.65 3.10 -3.76
N LEU A 204 9.21 1.93 -3.50
CA LEU A 204 10.50 1.75 -2.86
C LEU A 204 11.55 1.23 -3.83
N LEU A 205 12.81 1.41 -3.47
CA LEU A 205 13.93 0.68 -4.05
C LEU A 205 14.28 -0.51 -3.17
N PHE A 206 14.35 -1.67 -3.77
CA PHE A 206 14.83 -2.90 -3.15
C PHE A 206 16.26 -3.14 -3.59
N THR A 207 17.18 -3.32 -2.65
CA THR A 207 18.62 -3.47 -2.91
C THR A 207 19.16 -4.73 -2.26
N ARG A 208 20.37 -5.14 -2.63
CA ARG A 208 21.06 -6.22 -1.92
C ARG A 208 21.42 -5.78 -0.50
N SER A 209 21.20 -6.68 0.47
CA SER A 209 21.49 -6.40 1.90
C SER A 209 22.98 -6.31 2.19
N ASP A 210 23.82 -7.00 1.41
CA ASP A 210 25.28 -7.03 1.57
C ASP A 210 25.99 -5.87 0.85
N ASP A 211 25.34 -5.22 -0.11
CA ASP A 211 25.87 -4.06 -0.85
C ASP A 211 24.73 -3.07 -1.16
N PRO A 212 24.15 -2.42 -0.13
CA PRO A 212 23.05 -1.49 -0.32
C PRO A 212 23.54 -0.20 -0.98
N ILE A 213 22.79 0.29 -1.98
CA ILE A 213 23.05 1.61 -2.54
C ILE A 213 22.60 2.71 -1.59
N THR A 214 23.22 3.87 -1.65
CA THR A 214 22.75 5.08 -0.95
C THR A 214 21.63 5.73 -1.77
N PHE A 215 20.59 6.20 -1.10
CA PHE A 215 19.50 6.98 -1.70
C PHE A 215 18.98 8.04 -0.73
N GLU A 216 19.81 9.02 -0.40
CA GLU A 216 19.43 10.19 0.41
C GLU A 216 18.93 11.33 -0.46
N THR A 217 19.50 11.46 -1.68
CA THR A 217 19.14 12.46 -2.68
C THR A 217 18.92 11.79 -4.04
N ASP A 218 18.22 12.47 -4.95
CA ASP A 218 17.99 11.98 -6.31
C ASP A 218 19.28 11.76 -7.10
N SER A 219 20.33 12.56 -6.80
CA SER A 219 21.64 12.46 -7.46
C SER A 219 22.41 11.19 -7.09
N ASP A 220 22.09 10.53 -5.99
CA ASP A 220 22.75 9.28 -5.57
C ASP A 220 22.45 8.12 -6.53
N LEU A 221 21.37 8.26 -7.30
CA LEU A 221 20.99 7.27 -8.32
C LEU A 221 21.60 7.53 -9.69
N HIS A 222 22.30 8.65 -9.89
CA HIS A 222 22.94 8.94 -11.19
C HIS A 222 23.98 7.86 -11.51
N GLY A 223 23.91 7.31 -12.73
CA GLY A 223 24.75 6.23 -13.19
C GLY A 223 24.34 4.84 -12.72
N LYS A 224 23.30 4.73 -11.87
CA LYS A 224 22.77 3.43 -11.40
C LYS A 224 21.88 2.78 -12.45
N THR A 225 21.79 1.46 -12.38
CA THR A 225 20.88 0.65 -13.17
C THR A 225 19.72 0.19 -12.31
N LEU A 226 18.53 0.66 -12.61
CA LEU A 226 17.30 0.25 -11.94
C LEU A 226 16.56 -0.81 -12.77
N CYS A 227 15.77 -1.64 -12.10
CA CYS A 227 14.88 -2.60 -12.74
C CYS A 227 13.41 -2.28 -12.38
N ARG A 228 12.55 -2.30 -13.39
CA ARG A 228 11.09 -2.28 -13.23
C ARG A 228 10.47 -3.07 -14.38
N PRO A 229 9.52 -3.97 -14.17
CA PRO A 229 8.99 -4.81 -15.23
C PRO A 229 8.40 -4.02 -16.41
N ALA A 230 8.46 -4.58 -17.59
CA ALA A 230 7.82 -3.99 -18.77
C ALA A 230 6.30 -3.81 -18.55
N GLY A 231 5.75 -2.72 -19.06
CA GLY A 231 4.32 -2.38 -18.88
C GLY A 231 3.97 -1.70 -17.55
N TYR A 232 4.88 -1.68 -16.58
CA TYR A 232 4.69 -0.89 -15.36
C TYR A 232 4.88 0.61 -15.65
N PHE A 233 4.21 1.47 -14.84
CA PHE A 233 4.39 2.91 -15.00
C PHE A 233 5.83 3.33 -14.71
N THR A 234 6.28 4.38 -15.38
CA THR A 234 7.66 4.91 -15.22
C THR A 234 7.68 6.44 -15.07
N HIS A 235 6.49 7.06 -15.00
CA HIS A 235 6.39 8.52 -14.91
C HIS A 235 7.01 9.09 -13.63
N ASP A 236 7.01 8.32 -12.54
CA ASP A 236 7.65 8.69 -11.27
C ASP A 236 9.18 8.78 -11.38
N LEU A 237 9.80 7.99 -12.27
CA LEU A 237 11.23 8.05 -12.56
C LEU A 237 11.59 9.18 -13.54
N ASP A 238 10.61 9.74 -14.23
CA ASP A 238 10.84 10.72 -15.30
C ASP A 238 9.94 11.96 -15.21
N ARG A 239 9.53 12.32 -13.98
CA ARG A 239 8.79 13.55 -13.69
C ARG A 239 9.62 14.79 -14.10
N ALA A 240 8.96 15.91 -14.30
CA ALA A 240 9.58 17.16 -14.77
C ALA A 240 10.73 17.66 -13.86
N ASP A 241 10.65 17.38 -12.58
CA ASP A 241 11.65 17.73 -11.55
C ASP A 241 12.81 16.74 -11.45
N ARG A 242 12.74 15.57 -12.09
CA ARG A 242 13.66 14.45 -11.93
C ARG A 242 14.33 13.99 -13.22
N ARG A 243 13.55 13.68 -14.25
CA ARG A 243 13.99 13.33 -15.62
C ARG A 243 15.10 12.28 -15.69
N TRP A 244 15.07 11.30 -14.83
CA TRP A 244 16.13 10.27 -14.74
C TRP A 244 16.28 9.46 -16.02
N ILE A 245 15.15 9.11 -16.67
CA ILE A 245 15.13 8.31 -17.89
C ILE A 245 15.44 9.19 -19.11
N SER A 246 14.69 10.27 -19.28
CA SER A 246 14.79 11.13 -20.48
C SER A 246 16.13 11.85 -20.61
N GLN A 247 16.83 12.09 -19.50
CA GLN A 247 18.20 12.66 -19.50
C GLN A 247 19.30 11.59 -19.40
N GLY A 248 18.96 10.31 -19.35
CA GLY A 248 19.93 9.22 -19.24
C GLY A 248 20.72 9.25 -17.93
N LEU A 249 20.14 9.78 -16.85
CA LEU A 249 20.80 9.85 -15.53
C LEU A 249 20.83 8.49 -14.84
N ILE A 250 19.88 7.60 -15.18
CA ILE A 250 19.85 6.21 -14.78
C ILE A 250 19.74 5.32 -16.03
N THR A 251 20.06 4.04 -15.88
CA THR A 251 19.69 3.00 -16.84
C THR A 251 18.49 2.24 -16.30
N LEU A 252 17.41 2.10 -17.09
CA LEU A 252 16.25 1.31 -16.70
C LEU A 252 16.18 0.01 -17.48
N LYS A 253 16.28 -1.14 -16.79
CA LYS A 253 16.02 -2.47 -17.37
C LYS A 253 14.57 -2.85 -17.13
N GLN A 254 13.90 -3.37 -18.17
CA GLN A 254 12.49 -3.72 -18.15
C GLN A 254 12.25 -5.16 -18.63
N PRO A 255 12.56 -6.18 -17.78
CA PRO A 255 12.23 -7.56 -18.08
C PRO A 255 10.71 -7.81 -18.01
N ALA A 256 10.29 -9.04 -18.35
CA ALA A 256 8.88 -9.38 -18.41
C ALA A 256 8.17 -9.42 -17.04
N SER A 257 8.90 -9.74 -15.98
CA SER A 257 8.29 -9.99 -14.66
C SER A 257 9.06 -9.33 -13.50
N PRO A 258 8.39 -9.10 -12.35
CA PRO A 258 9.05 -8.71 -11.11
C PRO A 258 10.10 -9.73 -10.67
N ASP A 259 9.84 -11.02 -10.84
CA ASP A 259 10.77 -12.10 -10.50
C ASP A 259 12.09 -11.98 -11.25
N ASP A 260 12.03 -11.60 -12.53
CA ASP A 260 13.24 -11.39 -13.32
C ASP A 260 14.03 -10.19 -12.80
N CYS A 261 13.36 -9.11 -12.36
CA CYS A 261 14.03 -7.98 -11.73
C CYS A 261 14.78 -8.40 -10.46
N PHE A 262 14.16 -9.19 -9.58
CA PHE A 262 14.82 -9.67 -8.37
C PHE A 262 15.97 -10.65 -8.68
N ARG A 263 15.82 -11.53 -9.69
CA ARG A 263 16.94 -12.37 -10.15
C ARG A 263 18.11 -11.53 -10.65
N MET A 264 17.83 -10.49 -11.47
CA MET A 264 18.86 -9.56 -11.95
C MET A 264 19.53 -8.81 -10.79
N LEU A 265 18.78 -8.44 -9.74
CA LEU A 265 19.33 -7.79 -8.56
C LEU A 265 20.34 -8.69 -7.83
N VAL A 266 19.95 -9.94 -7.54
CA VAL A 266 20.82 -10.88 -6.81
C VAL A 266 21.99 -11.40 -7.64
N ASN A 267 21.92 -11.27 -8.97
CA ASN A 267 23.02 -11.55 -9.92
C ASN A 267 23.89 -10.31 -10.22
N GLU A 268 23.67 -9.20 -9.50
CA GLU A 268 24.43 -7.94 -9.67
C GLU A 268 24.31 -7.31 -11.07
N GLU A 269 23.24 -7.65 -11.81
CA GLU A 269 22.98 -7.09 -13.14
C GLU A 269 22.28 -5.72 -13.07
N VAL A 270 21.68 -5.40 -11.91
CA VAL A 270 21.05 -4.12 -11.58
C VAL A 270 21.38 -3.73 -10.14
N ASP A 271 21.37 -2.43 -9.87
CA ASP A 271 21.67 -1.89 -8.54
C ASP A 271 20.44 -1.92 -7.61
N ALA A 272 19.26 -1.76 -8.17
CA ALA A 272 18.01 -1.78 -7.39
C ALA A 272 16.79 -2.15 -8.25
N VAL A 273 15.76 -2.68 -7.57
CA VAL A 273 14.41 -2.92 -8.13
C VAL A 273 13.46 -1.84 -7.60
N ALA A 274 12.75 -1.16 -8.50
CA ALA A 274 11.80 -0.12 -8.13
C ALA A 274 10.36 -0.63 -8.27
N LEU A 275 9.70 -0.92 -7.14
CA LEU A 275 8.34 -1.46 -7.08
C LEU A 275 7.55 -0.83 -5.92
N ASN A 276 6.22 -0.99 -5.95
CA ASN A 276 5.44 -0.69 -4.75
C ASN A 276 5.80 -1.68 -3.63
N GLU A 277 5.68 -1.21 -2.40
CA GLU A 277 6.10 -1.93 -1.21
C GLU A 277 5.49 -3.32 -1.08
N PHE A 278 4.19 -3.48 -1.38
CA PHE A 278 3.50 -4.76 -1.24
C PHE A 278 4.04 -5.80 -2.19
N LEU A 279 4.08 -5.45 -3.48
CA LEU A 279 4.59 -6.36 -4.51
C LEU A 279 6.07 -6.68 -4.28
N GLY A 280 6.88 -5.66 -3.92
CA GLY A 280 8.30 -5.87 -3.67
C GLY A 280 8.56 -6.82 -2.50
N VAL A 281 7.89 -6.61 -1.36
CA VAL A 281 8.03 -7.49 -0.20
C VAL A 281 7.46 -8.87 -0.48
N GLN A 282 6.29 -8.97 -1.13
CA GLN A 282 5.73 -10.26 -1.54
C GLN A 282 6.75 -11.07 -2.34
N LYS A 283 7.39 -10.44 -3.32
CA LYS A 283 8.41 -11.13 -4.15
C LYS A 283 9.66 -11.53 -3.38
N MET A 284 10.08 -10.75 -2.38
CA MET A 284 11.17 -11.16 -1.47
C MET A 284 10.83 -12.46 -0.74
N PHE A 285 9.60 -12.61 -0.24
CA PHE A 285 9.16 -13.85 0.42
C PHE A 285 9.00 -15.00 -0.57
N GLU A 286 8.29 -14.80 -1.69
CA GLU A 286 8.05 -15.84 -2.70
C GLU A 286 9.35 -16.42 -3.31
N LEU A 287 10.41 -15.60 -3.41
CA LEU A 287 11.69 -15.97 -3.97
C LEU A 287 12.74 -16.33 -2.92
N ASP A 288 12.37 -16.39 -1.64
CA ASP A 288 13.27 -16.67 -0.51
C ASP A 288 14.49 -15.73 -0.47
N LEU A 289 14.25 -14.43 -0.59
CA LEU A 289 15.26 -13.38 -0.66
C LEU A 289 15.29 -12.45 0.56
N THR A 290 14.54 -12.72 1.61
CA THR A 290 14.42 -11.84 2.79
C THR A 290 15.74 -11.56 3.50
N ASP A 291 16.70 -12.49 3.45
CA ASP A 291 18.04 -12.31 4.01
C ASP A 291 19.03 -11.61 3.05
N ARG A 292 18.69 -11.51 1.76
CA ARG A 292 19.57 -11.03 0.70
C ARG A 292 19.17 -9.68 0.12
N VAL A 293 17.91 -9.30 0.29
CA VAL A 293 17.33 -8.08 -0.28
C VAL A 293 16.58 -7.33 0.81
N ALA A 294 16.72 -6.02 0.82
CA ALA A 294 16.01 -5.13 1.73
C ALA A 294 15.46 -3.91 0.98
N PRO A 295 14.29 -3.37 1.39
CA PRO A 295 13.83 -2.09 0.89
C PRO A 295 14.64 -0.94 1.49
N LEU A 296 14.90 0.09 0.70
CA LEU A 296 15.40 1.36 1.20
C LEU A 296 14.26 2.16 1.82
N SER A 297 14.57 2.88 2.89
CA SER A 297 13.59 3.65 3.66
C SER A 297 13.09 4.91 2.93
N ARG A 298 13.93 5.54 2.07
CA ARG A 298 13.50 6.69 1.27
C ARG A 298 12.67 6.22 0.08
N PRO A 299 11.42 6.70 -0.07
CA PRO A 299 10.60 6.34 -1.24
C PRO A 299 11.10 7.03 -2.51
N VAL A 300 10.94 6.34 -3.63
CA VAL A 300 11.07 6.94 -4.97
C VAL A 300 9.93 7.91 -5.20
N SER A 301 8.70 7.48 -4.89
CA SER A 301 7.49 8.27 -5.04
C SER A 301 6.36 7.72 -4.17
N ILE A 302 5.30 8.51 -4.02
CA ILE A 302 4.02 8.08 -3.47
C ILE A 302 2.99 8.29 -4.57
N GLU A 303 2.29 7.23 -4.97
CA GLU A 303 1.45 7.20 -6.15
C GLU A 303 0.03 6.75 -5.80
N GLY A 304 -0.95 7.62 -6.09
CA GLY A 304 -2.36 7.31 -5.84
C GLY A 304 -2.92 6.25 -6.78
N LEU A 305 -3.75 5.37 -6.23
CA LEU A 305 -4.62 4.47 -7.00
C LEU A 305 -6.02 5.06 -7.12
N HIS A 306 -6.50 5.20 -8.34
CA HIS A 306 -7.70 5.96 -8.68
C HIS A 306 -8.75 5.12 -9.38
N VAL A 307 -10.00 5.58 -9.31
CA VAL A 307 -11.05 5.22 -10.27
C VAL A 307 -10.95 6.14 -11.48
N LEU A 308 -11.04 5.58 -12.68
CA LEU A 308 -11.00 6.32 -13.92
C LEU A 308 -12.35 6.30 -14.62
N ILE A 309 -12.62 7.36 -15.39
CA ILE A 309 -13.75 7.46 -16.31
C ILE A 309 -13.32 8.16 -17.59
N SER A 310 -13.83 7.69 -18.75
CA SER A 310 -13.51 8.29 -20.04
C SER A 310 -13.99 9.75 -20.11
N LYS A 311 -13.16 10.64 -20.66
CA LYS A 311 -13.56 12.02 -20.99
C LYS A 311 -14.65 12.09 -22.05
N LYS A 312 -14.82 11.02 -22.84
CA LYS A 312 -15.91 10.88 -23.83
C LYS A 312 -17.24 10.49 -23.19
N HIS A 313 -17.25 10.13 -21.89
CA HIS A 313 -18.46 9.74 -21.21
C HIS A 313 -19.33 10.97 -20.93
N TRP A 314 -20.58 10.98 -21.41
CA TRP A 314 -21.47 12.15 -21.36
C TRP A 314 -21.83 12.63 -19.95
N ARG A 315 -21.78 11.74 -18.94
CA ARG A 315 -21.93 12.05 -17.51
C ARG A 315 -20.64 11.87 -16.71
N GLY A 316 -19.49 11.72 -17.35
CA GLY A 316 -18.24 11.32 -16.72
C GLY A 316 -17.88 12.16 -15.51
N THR A 317 -17.89 13.48 -15.68
CA THR A 317 -17.56 14.40 -14.57
C THR A 317 -18.60 14.32 -13.44
N ALA A 318 -19.88 14.15 -13.74
CA ALA A 318 -20.94 14.06 -12.74
C ALA A 318 -20.83 12.76 -11.91
N HIS A 319 -20.54 11.62 -12.56
CA HIS A 319 -20.33 10.36 -11.87
C HIS A 319 -19.08 10.41 -11.00
N LEU A 320 -17.97 10.96 -11.53
CA LEU A 320 -16.73 11.09 -10.79
C LEU A 320 -16.87 12.02 -9.58
N TYR A 321 -17.53 13.16 -9.77
CA TYR A 321 -17.78 14.09 -8.66
C TYR A 321 -18.63 13.45 -7.56
N ARG A 322 -19.65 12.68 -7.93
CA ARG A 322 -20.48 11.93 -6.97
C ARG A 322 -19.66 10.89 -6.23
N PHE A 323 -18.84 10.12 -6.95
CA PHE A 323 -17.95 9.13 -6.36
C PHE A 323 -16.97 9.79 -5.36
N ASN A 324 -16.32 10.88 -5.76
CA ASN A 324 -15.39 11.61 -4.89
C ASN A 324 -16.09 12.16 -3.63
N ALA A 325 -17.33 12.61 -3.74
CA ALA A 325 -18.09 13.06 -2.57
C ALA A 325 -18.34 11.91 -1.57
N GLY A 326 -18.67 10.71 -2.08
CA GLY A 326 -18.80 9.51 -1.24
C GLY A 326 -17.49 9.08 -0.63
N LEU A 327 -16.41 9.05 -1.42
CA LEU A 327 -15.07 8.71 -0.96
C LEU A 327 -14.57 9.69 0.12
N ALA A 328 -14.76 10.99 -0.09
CA ALA A 328 -14.39 12.00 0.90
C ALA A 328 -15.15 11.83 2.23
N LYS A 329 -16.44 11.50 2.15
CA LYS A 329 -17.24 11.19 3.33
C LYS A 329 -16.76 9.91 4.03
N LEU A 330 -16.48 8.86 3.26
CA LEU A 330 -15.95 7.60 3.79
C LEU A 330 -14.64 7.82 4.54
N LYS A 331 -13.69 8.59 3.95
CA LYS A 331 -12.39 8.91 4.57
C LYS A 331 -12.49 9.68 5.90
N GLN A 332 -13.63 10.28 6.19
CA GLN A 332 -13.90 10.94 7.47
C GLN A 332 -14.49 10.00 8.54
N THR A 333 -14.66 8.73 8.23
CA THR A 333 -15.23 7.71 9.13
C THR A 333 -14.17 6.67 9.50
N ASP A 334 -14.35 6.01 10.65
CA ASP A 334 -13.50 4.89 11.08
C ASP A 334 -13.53 3.73 10.08
N ARG A 335 -14.63 3.58 9.32
CA ARG A 335 -14.82 2.50 8.36
C ARG A 335 -13.73 2.45 7.29
N TYR A 336 -13.23 3.61 6.83
CA TYR A 336 -12.11 3.65 5.89
C TYR A 336 -10.88 2.96 6.48
N ASN A 337 -10.49 3.36 7.68
CA ASN A 337 -9.32 2.80 8.38
C ASN A 337 -9.52 1.32 8.74
N GLU A 338 -10.72 0.91 9.13
CA GLU A 338 -11.06 -0.50 9.41
C GLU A 338 -10.87 -1.38 8.18
N ILE A 339 -11.37 -0.94 7.01
CA ILE A 339 -11.18 -1.67 5.74
C ILE A 339 -9.69 -1.80 5.44
N VAL A 340 -8.97 -0.67 5.41
CA VAL A 340 -7.55 -0.63 5.08
C VAL A 340 -6.74 -1.51 6.03
N SER A 341 -6.87 -1.31 7.34
CA SER A 341 -6.09 -2.05 8.34
C SER A 341 -6.32 -3.55 8.27
N ARG A 342 -7.58 -3.96 8.10
CA ARG A 342 -7.93 -5.39 8.02
C ARG A 342 -7.29 -6.07 6.81
N HIS A 343 -7.36 -5.44 5.63
CA HIS A 343 -6.75 -6.02 4.43
C HIS A 343 -5.23 -6.04 4.49
N LEU A 344 -4.61 -5.01 5.07
CA LEU A 344 -3.16 -4.97 5.24
C LEU A 344 -2.69 -6.02 6.26
N ALA A 345 -3.41 -6.18 7.38
CA ALA A 345 -3.08 -7.22 8.35
C ALA A 345 -3.15 -8.62 7.72
N LEU A 346 -4.22 -8.91 6.97
CA LEU A 346 -4.36 -10.18 6.25
C LEU A 346 -3.22 -10.41 5.25
N PHE A 347 -2.84 -9.37 4.51
CA PHE A 347 -1.73 -9.46 3.55
C PHE A 347 -0.42 -9.83 4.24
N TRP A 348 -0.06 -9.12 5.32
CA TRP A 348 1.17 -9.38 6.06
C TRP A 348 1.19 -10.75 6.74
N ASP A 349 0.03 -11.22 7.22
CA ASP A 349 -0.09 -12.54 7.83
C ASP A 349 0.06 -13.67 6.78
N GLN A 350 -0.48 -13.48 5.56
CA GLN A 350 -0.33 -14.46 4.49
C GLN A 350 1.09 -14.55 3.93
N ILE A 351 1.79 -13.42 3.79
CA ILE A 351 3.17 -13.43 3.27
C ILE A 351 4.12 -14.18 4.21
N LYS A 352 3.85 -14.15 5.52
CA LYS A 352 4.72 -14.78 6.55
C LYS A 352 4.36 -16.23 6.86
N SER A 353 3.25 -16.75 6.32
CA SER A 353 2.78 -18.12 6.52
C SER A 353 3.39 -19.09 5.49
#